data_d1329620cbbecd2e5c404dc3867585d4
#
_entry.id   d1329620cbbecd2e5c404dc3867585d4
#
_cell.length_a   1.000
_cell.length_b   1.000
_cell.length_c   1.000
_cell.angle_alpha   90.00
_cell.angle_beta   90.00
_cell.angle_gamma   90.00
#
_symmetry.space_group_name_H-M   'P 1'
#
loop_
_entity.id
_entity.type
_entity.pdbx_description
1 polymer ?
#
loop_
_entity_poly.entity_id
_entity_poly.type
_entity_poly.pdbx_seq_one_letter_code
_entity_poly.pdbx_strand_id
1 'polypeptide(L)'
;MYPLRTRFSQLAGLMAKKISKESAWGEFLTRYQDDPVAFSERVVGLTPLPWQADVMRAIANGERRLSIRSGHGVGKSSCAAVLLLWYVLTRYPVKVVVTAPTASQLYDALLAEAKRRLKEMPSALSSLLEVTVDRIVLRSSPTEAFVSARTSSKEKPESLAGVHSES
;
A
#
# COMPACT_ATOMS: atom_id res chain seq x y z
N MET A 1 -49.51 -9.14 9.64
CA MET A 1 -49.34 -7.77 9.14
C MET A 1 -48.02 -7.21 9.70
N TYR A 2 -46.88 -7.44 9.04
CA TYR A 2 -45.56 -6.99 9.51
C TYR A 2 -45.31 -5.57 9.02
N PRO A 3 -44.81 -4.66 9.86
CA PRO A 3 -44.74 -3.25 9.54
C PRO A 3 -43.63 -2.93 8.55
N LEU A 4 -43.98 -2.42 7.39
CA LEU A 4 -43.11 -1.85 6.36
C LEU A 4 -42.13 -0.80 6.90
N ARG A 5 -42.40 -0.20 8.03
CA ARG A 5 -41.54 0.79 8.73
C ARG A 5 -40.15 0.24 9.12
N THR A 6 -40.05 -1.05 9.49
CA THR A 6 -38.80 -1.64 9.99
C THR A 6 -37.79 -1.89 8.85
N ARG A 7 -38.27 -2.20 7.65
CA ARG A 7 -37.40 -2.39 6.47
C ARG A 7 -36.80 -1.08 5.94
N PHE A 8 -37.61 -0.01 5.95
CA PHE A 8 -37.13 1.32 5.53
C PHE A 8 -36.09 1.90 6.49
N SER A 9 -36.24 1.74 7.79
CA SER A 9 -35.22 2.20 8.76
C SER A 9 -33.92 1.41 8.68
N GLN A 10 -33.97 0.11 8.41
CA GLN A 10 -32.79 -0.71 8.20
C GLN A 10 -32.04 -0.35 6.90
N LEU A 11 -32.78 -0.14 5.80
CA LEU A 11 -32.21 0.31 4.52
C LEU A 11 -31.62 1.71 4.62
N ALA A 12 -32.30 2.64 5.29
CA ALA A 12 -31.77 3.98 5.53
C ALA A 12 -30.50 3.95 6.40
N GLY A 13 -30.44 3.10 7.42
CA GLY A 13 -29.25 2.89 8.25
C GLY A 13 -28.08 2.29 7.47
N LEU A 14 -28.34 1.33 6.58
CA LEU A 14 -27.33 0.73 5.70
C LEU A 14 -26.80 1.73 4.66
N MET A 15 -27.69 2.52 4.06
CA MET A 15 -27.29 3.58 3.12
C MET A 15 -26.51 4.69 3.81
N ALA A 16 -26.93 5.15 4.98
CA ALA A 16 -26.19 6.15 5.76
C ALA A 16 -24.79 5.64 6.14
N LYS A 17 -24.67 4.36 6.53
CA LYS A 17 -23.38 3.73 6.84
C LYS A 17 -22.48 3.59 5.61
N LYS A 18 -23.05 3.33 4.43
CA LYS A 18 -22.31 3.26 3.16
C LYS A 18 -21.80 4.64 2.74
N ILE A 19 -22.68 5.66 2.76
CA ILE A 19 -22.34 7.06 2.44
C ILE A 19 -21.25 7.58 3.40
N SER A 20 -21.38 7.32 4.71
CA SER A 20 -20.37 7.69 5.70
C SER A 20 -19.02 7.02 5.45
N LYS A 21 -19.02 5.76 5.01
CA LYS A 21 -17.78 5.02 4.70
C LYS A 21 -17.13 5.55 3.42
N GLU A 22 -17.89 5.89 2.39
CA GLU A 22 -17.40 6.51 1.15
C GLU A 22 -16.84 7.92 1.41
N SER A 23 -17.49 8.70 2.25
CA SER A 23 -17.01 10.01 2.70
C SER A 23 -15.69 9.91 3.46
N ALA A 24 -15.59 8.98 4.44
CA ALA A 24 -14.37 8.76 5.20
C ALA A 24 -13.20 8.30 4.31
N TRP A 25 -13.47 7.50 3.28
CA TRP A 25 -12.46 7.09 2.31
C TRP A 25 -12.03 8.25 1.42
N GLY A 26 -12.95 9.09 0.97
CA GLY A 26 -12.65 10.31 0.22
C GLY A 26 -11.78 11.28 1.01
N GLU A 27 -12.08 11.50 2.28
CA GLU A 27 -11.27 12.31 3.19
C GLU A 27 -9.87 11.73 3.40
N PHE A 28 -9.76 10.40 3.55
CA PHE A 28 -8.48 9.70 3.63
C PHE A 28 -7.63 9.93 2.38
N LEU A 29 -8.20 9.74 1.19
CA LEU A 29 -7.49 9.96 -0.07
C LEU A 29 -7.07 11.43 -0.22
N THR A 30 -7.97 12.37 0.02
CA THR A 30 -7.66 13.82 -0.05
C THR A 30 -6.49 14.20 0.85
N ARG A 31 -6.37 13.55 2.01
CA ARG A 31 -5.32 13.86 2.99
C ARG A 31 -3.99 13.20 2.67
N TYR A 32 -3.98 11.99 2.14
CA TYR A 32 -2.77 11.16 2.10
C TYR A 32 -2.32 10.75 0.70
N GLN A 33 -3.15 10.92 -0.35
CA GLN A 33 -2.76 10.45 -1.68
C GLN A 33 -1.51 11.13 -2.22
N ASP A 34 -1.26 12.40 -1.86
CA ASP A 34 -0.10 13.16 -2.31
C ASP A 34 0.87 13.51 -1.17
N ASP A 35 0.62 12.97 0.04
CA ASP A 35 1.48 13.16 1.20
C ASP A 35 1.84 11.85 1.89
N PRO A 36 2.79 11.08 1.34
CA PRO A 36 3.29 9.85 1.96
C PRO A 36 4.05 10.08 3.27
N VAL A 37 4.55 11.29 3.53
CA VAL A 37 5.18 11.65 4.80
C VAL A 37 4.12 11.69 5.89
N ALA A 38 3.03 12.43 5.69
CA ALA A 38 1.91 12.46 6.63
C ALA A 38 1.27 11.08 6.80
N PHE A 39 1.18 10.27 5.74
CA PHE A 39 0.74 8.87 5.83
C PHE A 39 1.66 8.05 6.73
N SER A 40 2.98 8.17 6.55
CA SER A 40 3.97 7.48 7.39
C SER A 40 3.79 7.81 8.87
N GLU A 41 3.68 9.11 9.19
CA GLU A 41 3.61 9.58 10.57
C GLU A 41 2.26 9.27 11.25
N ARG A 42 1.17 9.55 10.55
CA ARG A 42 -0.18 9.53 11.16
C ARG A 42 -0.93 8.23 11.00
N VAL A 43 -0.62 7.46 9.95
CA VAL A 43 -1.28 6.19 9.65
C VAL A 43 -0.44 5.01 10.10
N VAL A 44 0.86 5.04 9.79
CA VAL A 44 1.79 3.96 10.14
C VAL A 44 2.44 4.16 11.51
N GLY A 45 2.50 5.41 11.99
CA GLY A 45 3.18 5.75 13.25
C GLY A 45 4.71 5.78 13.13
N LEU A 46 5.24 5.93 11.92
CA LEU A 46 6.68 6.01 11.66
C LEU A 46 7.06 7.42 11.22
N THR A 47 7.84 8.11 12.06
CA THR A 47 8.47 9.38 11.67
C THR A 47 9.63 9.09 10.73
N PRO A 48 9.58 9.51 9.45
CA PRO A 48 10.65 9.24 8.52
C PRO A 48 11.89 10.08 8.82
N LEU A 49 13.06 9.51 8.60
CA LEU A 49 14.31 10.27 8.59
C LEU A 49 14.30 11.29 7.45
N PRO A 50 15.11 12.38 7.51
CA PRO A 50 15.10 13.42 6.48
C PRO A 50 15.23 12.89 5.06
N TRP A 51 16.17 11.98 4.79
CA TRP A 51 16.36 11.38 3.48
C TRP A 51 15.17 10.48 3.05
N GLN A 52 14.50 9.81 4.00
CA GLN A 52 13.29 9.02 3.71
C GLN A 52 12.14 9.94 3.30
N ALA A 53 11.98 11.04 4.02
CA ALA A 53 10.97 12.05 3.69
C ALA A 53 11.21 12.66 2.30
N ASP A 54 12.46 12.92 1.93
CA ASP A 54 12.82 13.42 0.60
C ASP A 54 12.48 12.41 -0.50
N VAL A 55 12.78 11.12 -0.29
CA VAL A 55 12.37 10.04 -1.20
C VAL A 55 10.85 9.96 -1.32
N MET A 56 10.13 10.01 -0.21
CA MET A 56 8.66 9.98 -0.19
C MET A 56 8.06 11.14 -0.97
N ARG A 57 8.56 12.35 -0.77
CA ARG A 57 8.11 13.55 -1.52
C ARG A 57 8.44 13.47 -3.01
N ALA A 58 9.64 12.99 -3.36
CA ALA A 58 10.02 12.82 -4.76
C ALA A 58 9.06 11.87 -5.49
N ILE A 59 8.70 10.73 -4.87
CA ILE A 59 7.74 9.78 -5.44
C ILE A 59 6.35 10.40 -5.56
N ALA A 60 5.89 11.14 -4.55
CA ALA A 60 4.60 11.82 -4.59
C ALA A 60 4.53 12.88 -5.69
N ASN A 61 5.64 13.57 -5.95
CA ASN A 61 5.79 14.57 -7.02
C ASN A 61 5.94 13.96 -8.42
N GLY A 62 5.89 12.62 -8.54
CA GLY A 62 5.92 11.94 -9.83
C GLY A 62 7.32 11.71 -10.42
N GLU A 63 8.36 11.77 -9.60
CA GLU A 63 9.71 11.41 -10.03
C GLU A 63 9.75 9.96 -10.52
N ARG A 64 10.11 9.79 -11.79
CA ARG A 64 10.07 8.48 -12.47
C ARG A 64 11.28 7.60 -12.20
N ARG A 65 12.40 8.20 -11.81
CA ARG A 65 13.66 7.48 -11.58
C ARG A 65 14.32 8.03 -10.33
N LEU A 66 14.44 7.19 -9.32
CA LEU A 66 15.03 7.52 -8.04
C LEU A 66 16.10 6.50 -7.72
N SER A 67 17.30 6.97 -7.38
CA SER A 67 18.39 6.13 -6.93
C SER A 67 18.76 6.50 -5.50
N ILE A 68 18.76 5.48 -4.62
CA ILE A 68 19.10 5.66 -3.20
C ILE A 68 20.39 4.91 -2.92
N ARG A 69 21.45 5.64 -2.61
CA ARG A 69 22.71 5.09 -2.18
C ARG A 69 22.92 5.34 -0.69
N SER A 70 22.96 4.28 0.10
CA SER A 70 23.13 4.39 1.55
C SER A 70 23.70 3.10 2.14
N GLY A 71 24.23 3.18 3.36
CA GLY A 71 24.75 2.01 4.10
C GLY A 71 23.67 1.00 4.52
N HIS A 72 24.09 -0.02 5.24
CA HIS A 72 23.18 -0.99 5.86
C HIS A 72 22.55 -0.39 7.14
N GLY A 73 21.37 -0.88 7.50
CA GLY A 73 20.71 -0.52 8.77
C GLY A 73 20.09 0.88 8.86
N VAL A 74 20.12 1.67 7.78
CA VAL A 74 19.60 3.04 7.76
C VAL A 74 18.10 3.16 7.48
N GLY A 75 17.34 2.05 7.49
CA GLY A 75 15.89 2.07 7.34
C GLY A 75 15.38 2.07 5.90
N LYS A 76 16.16 1.59 4.91
CA LYS A 76 15.69 1.49 3.51
C LYS A 76 14.46 0.61 3.36
N SER A 77 14.47 -0.57 3.97
CA SER A 77 13.34 -1.51 3.91
C SER A 77 12.10 -0.95 4.58
N SER A 78 12.24 -0.21 5.68
CA SER A 78 11.11 0.46 6.33
C SER A 78 10.51 1.55 5.45
N CYS A 79 11.35 2.39 4.82
CA CYS A 79 10.90 3.39 3.87
C CYS A 79 10.16 2.76 2.68
N ALA A 80 10.75 1.74 2.08
CA ALA A 80 10.13 1.03 0.97
C ALA A 80 8.81 0.36 1.37
N ALA A 81 8.76 -0.32 2.52
CA ALA A 81 7.55 -0.96 3.02
C ALA A 81 6.40 0.05 3.21
N VAL A 82 6.67 1.20 3.83
CA VAL A 82 5.67 2.27 4.00
C VAL A 82 5.18 2.78 2.65
N LEU A 83 6.09 3.03 1.71
CA LEU A 83 5.74 3.48 0.37
C LEU A 83 4.87 2.48 -0.39
N LEU A 84 5.15 1.18 -0.26
CA LEU A 84 4.34 0.13 -0.90
C LEU A 84 2.92 0.09 -0.32
N LEU A 85 2.77 0.17 1.01
CA LEU A 85 1.47 0.22 1.67
C LEU A 85 0.69 1.48 1.27
N TRP A 86 1.36 2.63 1.27
CA TRP A 86 0.78 3.89 0.82
C TRP A 86 0.30 3.81 -0.62
N TYR A 87 1.13 3.29 -1.53
CA TYR A 87 0.85 3.22 -2.95
C TYR A 87 -0.39 2.36 -3.25
N VAL A 88 -0.48 1.18 -2.61
CA VAL A 88 -1.63 0.27 -2.81
C VAL A 88 -2.92 0.85 -2.23
N LEU A 89 -2.84 1.64 -1.15
CA LEU A 89 -4.01 2.26 -0.54
C LEU A 89 -4.47 3.53 -1.25
N THR A 90 -3.56 4.29 -1.88
CA THR A 90 -3.88 5.63 -2.39
C THR A 90 -3.93 5.71 -3.92
N ARG A 91 -3.48 4.68 -4.63
CA ARG A 91 -3.49 4.63 -6.09
C ARG A 91 -4.35 3.45 -6.56
N TYR A 92 -5.24 3.72 -7.50
CA TYR A 92 -6.09 2.68 -8.07
C TYR A 92 -6.43 3.01 -9.53
N PRO A 93 -6.27 2.06 -10.46
CA PRO A 93 -5.62 0.75 -10.30
C PRO A 93 -4.10 0.88 -10.13
N VAL A 94 -3.46 -0.09 -9.47
CA VAL A 94 -2.02 -0.06 -9.24
C VAL A 94 -1.39 -1.45 -9.27
N LYS A 95 -0.34 -1.61 -10.07
CA LYS A 95 0.45 -2.83 -10.15
C LYS A 95 1.92 -2.49 -9.95
N VAL A 96 2.49 -2.95 -8.86
CA VAL A 96 3.89 -2.70 -8.50
C VAL A 96 4.66 -4.01 -8.53
N VAL A 97 5.85 -4.00 -9.12
CA VAL A 97 6.78 -5.12 -9.05
C VAL A 97 8.01 -4.70 -8.25
N VAL A 98 8.34 -5.49 -7.26
CA VAL A 98 9.55 -5.31 -6.46
C VAL A 98 10.49 -6.46 -6.74
N THR A 99 11.75 -6.13 -6.99
CA THR A 99 12.78 -7.12 -7.29
C THR A 99 13.98 -6.98 -6.38
N ALA A 100 14.61 -8.10 -6.03
CA ALA A 100 15.89 -8.13 -5.39
C ALA A 100 16.68 -9.37 -5.85
N PRO A 101 18.03 -9.37 -5.72
CA PRO A 101 18.86 -10.49 -6.10
C PRO A 101 18.56 -11.77 -5.31
N THR A 102 18.10 -11.67 -4.07
CA THR A 102 17.83 -12.82 -3.20
C THR A 102 16.41 -12.82 -2.66
N ALA A 103 15.87 -14.02 -2.44
CA ALA A 103 14.58 -14.23 -1.79
C ALA A 103 14.54 -13.63 -0.38
N SER A 104 15.62 -13.76 0.39
CA SER A 104 15.71 -13.21 1.74
C SER A 104 15.56 -11.69 1.78
N GLN A 105 16.15 -10.96 0.84
CA GLN A 105 15.99 -9.51 0.75
C GLN A 105 14.55 -9.08 0.46
N LEU A 106 13.82 -9.86 -0.34
CA LEU A 106 12.41 -9.58 -0.63
C LEU A 106 11.48 -10.01 0.48
N TYR A 107 11.55 -11.27 0.86
CA TYR A 107 10.54 -11.88 1.72
C TYR A 107 10.83 -11.65 3.20
N ASP A 108 12.07 -11.88 3.63
CA ASP A 108 12.44 -11.78 5.04
C ASP A 108 12.71 -10.34 5.48
N ALA A 109 13.15 -9.48 4.58
CA ALA A 109 13.42 -8.08 4.90
C ALA A 109 12.26 -7.16 4.52
N LEU A 110 11.87 -7.10 3.24
CA LEU A 110 10.92 -6.09 2.77
C LEU A 110 9.47 -6.45 3.09
N LEU A 111 9.00 -7.65 2.70
CA LEU A 111 7.60 -8.05 2.94
C LEU A 111 7.32 -8.33 4.42
N ALA A 112 8.31 -8.85 5.17
CA ALA A 112 8.20 -8.98 6.61
C ALA A 112 8.08 -7.61 7.29
N GLU A 113 8.84 -6.61 6.85
CA GLU A 113 8.73 -5.23 7.33
C GLU A 113 7.37 -4.62 6.96
N ALA A 114 6.87 -4.82 5.74
CA ALA A 114 5.54 -4.38 5.34
C ALA A 114 4.44 -5.01 6.22
N LYS A 115 4.57 -6.29 6.52
CA LYS A 115 3.66 -7.02 7.42
C LYS A 115 3.68 -6.46 8.85
N ARG A 116 4.86 -6.11 9.35
CA ARG A 116 5.03 -5.48 10.65
C ARG A 116 4.36 -4.10 10.68
N ARG A 117 4.62 -3.26 9.68
CA ARG A 117 4.01 -1.93 9.54
C ARG A 117 2.50 -1.98 9.39
N LEU A 118 1.99 -2.94 8.64
CA LEU A 118 0.54 -3.15 8.50
C LEU A 118 -0.15 -3.41 9.86
N LYS A 119 0.51 -4.13 10.77
CA LYS A 119 -0.03 -4.38 12.12
C LYS A 119 -0.06 -3.13 13.00
N GLU A 120 0.80 -2.15 12.74
CA GLU A 120 0.86 -0.89 13.47
C GLU A 120 -0.22 0.10 13.01
N MET A 121 -0.79 -0.11 11.83
CA MET A 121 -1.83 0.75 11.25
C MET A 121 -3.21 0.53 11.94
N PRO A 122 -4.09 1.56 11.88
CA PRO A 122 -5.47 1.41 12.34
C PRO A 122 -6.17 0.22 11.69
N SER A 123 -6.92 -0.56 12.47
CA SER A 123 -7.58 -1.79 12.02
C SER A 123 -8.51 -1.58 10.83
N ALA A 124 -9.15 -0.41 10.72
CA ALA A 124 -9.99 -0.06 9.59
C ALA A 124 -9.21 -0.03 8.25
N LEU A 125 -7.94 0.36 8.26
CA LEU A 125 -7.08 0.41 7.08
C LEU A 125 -6.32 -0.91 6.88
N SER A 126 -5.76 -1.48 7.96
CA SER A 126 -5.00 -2.72 7.87
C SER A 126 -5.87 -3.90 7.39
N SER A 127 -7.17 -3.92 7.71
CA SER A 127 -8.09 -4.93 7.22
C SER A 127 -8.36 -4.88 5.72
N LEU A 128 -8.07 -3.75 5.05
CA LEU A 128 -8.22 -3.62 3.60
C LEU A 128 -7.10 -4.30 2.82
N LEU A 129 -5.96 -4.48 3.44
CA LEU A 129 -4.79 -5.08 2.82
C LEU A 129 -4.55 -6.51 3.30
N GLU A 130 -3.88 -7.27 2.46
CA GLU A 130 -3.31 -8.57 2.79
C GLU A 130 -1.86 -8.63 2.34
N VAL A 131 -0.98 -9.06 3.24
CA VAL A 131 0.43 -9.32 2.92
C VAL A 131 0.66 -10.82 3.01
N THR A 132 0.87 -11.45 1.85
CA THR A 132 1.22 -12.86 1.70
C THR A 132 2.75 -13.02 1.70
N VAL A 133 3.24 -14.19 1.29
CA VAL A 133 4.69 -14.45 1.18
C VAL A 133 5.32 -13.60 0.08
N ASP A 134 4.62 -13.39 -1.04
CA ASP A 134 5.14 -12.78 -2.26
C ASP A 134 4.35 -11.55 -2.75
N ARG A 135 3.26 -11.16 -2.04
CA ARG A 135 2.37 -10.08 -2.46
C ARG A 135 1.87 -9.21 -1.32
N ILE A 136 1.56 -7.97 -1.68
CA ILE A 136 0.68 -7.09 -0.92
C ILE A 136 -0.52 -6.82 -1.83
N VAL A 137 -1.73 -7.08 -1.38
CA VAL A 137 -2.93 -6.92 -2.20
C VAL A 137 -3.99 -6.10 -1.48
N LEU A 138 -4.75 -5.32 -2.25
CA LEU A 138 -5.99 -4.74 -1.77
C LEU A 138 -7.08 -5.81 -1.86
N ARG A 139 -7.66 -6.20 -0.72
CA ARG A 139 -8.62 -7.34 -0.64
C ARG A 139 -9.84 -7.19 -1.52
N SER A 140 -10.31 -5.95 -1.73
CA SER A 140 -11.47 -5.68 -2.59
C SER A 140 -11.18 -5.82 -4.08
N SER A 141 -9.90 -5.74 -4.50
CA SER A 141 -9.49 -5.77 -5.91
C SER A 141 -8.08 -6.35 -6.07
N PRO A 142 -7.88 -7.63 -5.73
CA PRO A 142 -6.54 -8.23 -5.62
C PRO A 142 -5.83 -8.41 -6.97
N THR A 143 -6.52 -8.31 -8.08
CA THR A 143 -5.97 -8.39 -9.45
C THR A 143 -5.60 -7.03 -10.02
N GLU A 144 -6.17 -5.94 -9.48
CA GLU A 144 -6.00 -4.59 -10.00
C GLU A 144 -5.15 -3.70 -9.10
N ALA A 145 -5.08 -4.02 -7.79
CA ALA A 145 -4.29 -3.26 -6.82
C ALA A 145 -3.40 -4.20 -6.00
N PHE A 146 -2.13 -4.32 -6.41
CA PHE A 146 -1.18 -5.21 -5.76
C PHE A 146 0.28 -4.81 -5.94
N VAL A 147 1.10 -5.30 -5.02
CA VAL A 147 2.56 -5.41 -5.16
C VAL A 147 2.91 -6.88 -5.33
N SER A 148 3.75 -7.21 -6.30
CA SER A 148 4.31 -8.55 -6.50
C SER A 148 5.82 -8.52 -6.27
N ALA A 149 6.32 -9.37 -5.39
CA ALA A 149 7.73 -9.54 -5.14
C ALA A 149 8.28 -10.69 -6.00
N ARG A 150 9.34 -10.42 -6.77
CA ARG A 150 9.98 -11.39 -7.67
C ARG A 150 11.49 -11.32 -7.54
N THR A 151 12.13 -12.47 -7.37
CA THR A 151 13.59 -12.52 -7.41
C THR A 151 14.09 -12.34 -8.85
N SER A 152 15.09 -11.48 -9.03
CA SER A 152 15.79 -11.34 -10.30
C SER A 152 16.96 -12.33 -10.32
N SER A 153 16.81 -13.48 -11.01
CA SER A 153 17.98 -14.30 -11.32
C SER A 153 18.62 -13.81 -12.62
N LYS A 154 19.95 -13.80 -12.67
CA LYS A 154 20.70 -13.47 -13.90
C LYS A 154 20.37 -14.41 -15.07
N GLU A 155 19.81 -15.59 -14.77
CA GLU A 155 19.52 -16.65 -15.74
C GLU A 155 18.14 -16.54 -16.41
N LYS A 156 17.22 -15.74 -15.87
CA LYS A 156 15.87 -15.55 -16.44
C LYS A 156 15.41 -14.10 -16.33
N PRO A 157 15.93 -13.18 -17.15
CA PRO A 157 15.46 -11.79 -17.19
C PRO A 157 13.98 -11.67 -17.62
N GLU A 158 13.45 -12.68 -18.33
CA GLU A 158 12.08 -12.74 -18.83
C GLU A 158 11.01 -12.90 -17.72
N SER A 159 11.40 -13.31 -16.51
CA SER A 159 10.47 -13.42 -15.38
C SER A 159 9.88 -12.06 -14.94
N LEU A 160 10.43 -10.96 -15.41
CA LEU A 160 9.98 -9.59 -15.16
C LEU A 160 9.04 -9.07 -16.25
N ALA A 161 8.97 -9.72 -17.41
CA ALA A 161 8.25 -9.23 -18.59
C ALA A 161 6.72 -9.41 -18.54
N GLY A 162 6.16 -10.08 -17.54
CA GLY A 162 4.74 -10.45 -17.49
C GLY A 162 3.80 -9.44 -16.83
N VAL A 163 4.22 -8.19 -16.59
CA VAL A 163 3.36 -7.17 -15.99
C VAL A 163 3.15 -6.02 -16.97
N HIS A 164 2.49 -6.32 -18.07
CA HIS A 164 1.93 -5.27 -18.91
C HIS A 164 0.51 -4.95 -18.43
N SER A 165 0.28 -3.70 -18.04
CA SER A 165 -1.05 -3.13 -18.05
C SER A 165 -1.43 -2.92 -19.50
N GLU A 166 -2.42 -3.62 -20.00
CA GLU A 166 -3.09 -3.21 -21.22
C GLU A 166 -3.66 -1.81 -20.96
N SER A 167 -3.17 -0.86 -21.70
CA SER A 167 -3.70 0.51 -21.77
C SER A 167 -4.91 0.54 -22.67
#